data_e5fe255d4cba0ddd604c1bdd84ff2b01
#
_entry.id   e5fe255d4cba0ddd604c1bdd84ff2b01
#
_cell.length_a   1.000
_cell.length_b   1.000
_cell.length_c   1.000
_cell.angle_alpha   90.00
_cell.angle_beta   90.00
_cell.angle_gamma   90.00
#
_symmetry.space_group_name_H-M   'P 1'
#
loop_
_entity.id
_entity.type
_entity.pdbx_description
1 polymer ?
#
loop_
_entity_poly.entity_id
_entity_poly.type
_entity_poly.pdbx_seq_one_letter_code
_entity_poly.pdbx_strand_id
1 'polypeptide(L)' 'MIEIPQEQIVMTFVATCIETTARQFKSTYQEIFRRMERVGMIENYIIPNYEPLHSESREVLAERIMECLQNWEKLP' A
#
# COMPACT_ATOMS: atom_id res chain seq x y z
N MET A 1 -28.84 8.18 -5.12
CA MET A 1 -27.68 7.46 -4.56
C MET A 1 -26.41 7.93 -5.26
N ILE A 2 -25.38 8.25 -4.49
CA ILE A 2 -24.13 8.72 -5.06
C ILE A 2 -23.19 7.53 -5.19
N GLU A 3 -22.75 7.26 -6.42
CA GLU A 3 -21.78 6.20 -6.64
C GLU A 3 -20.37 6.76 -6.49
N ILE A 4 -19.53 6.04 -5.75
CA ILE A 4 -18.13 6.40 -5.61
C ILE A 4 -17.37 5.71 -6.75
N PRO A 5 -16.62 6.46 -7.57
CA PRO A 5 -15.85 5.85 -8.65
C PRO A 5 -14.86 4.81 -8.14
N GLN A 6 -14.69 3.73 -8.88
CA GLN A 6 -13.78 2.65 -8.49
C GLN A 6 -12.37 3.16 -8.26
N GLU A 7 -11.87 4.04 -9.10
CA GLU A 7 -10.53 4.59 -8.94
C GLU A 7 -10.37 5.36 -7.63
N GLN A 8 -11.44 6.04 -7.16
CA GLN A 8 -11.40 6.75 -5.90
C GLN A 8 -11.34 5.77 -4.73
N ILE A 9 -12.08 4.65 -4.84
CA ILE A 9 -12.05 3.60 -3.83
C ILE A 9 -10.64 3.02 -3.74
N VAL A 10 -10.03 2.72 -4.89
CA VAL A 10 -8.69 2.16 -4.94
C VAL A 10 -7.66 3.13 -4.38
N MET A 11 -7.76 4.42 -4.71
CA MET A 11 -6.81 5.41 -4.20
C MET A 11 -6.95 5.62 -2.70
N THR A 12 -8.18 5.54 -2.17
CA THR A 12 -8.40 5.58 -0.72
C THR A 12 -7.75 4.38 -0.06
N PHE A 13 -7.83 3.22 -0.70
CA PHE A 13 -7.18 2.02 -0.21
C PHE A 13 -5.66 2.16 -0.21
N VAL A 14 -5.09 2.76 -1.25
CA VAL A 14 -3.65 3.01 -1.31
C VAL A 14 -3.21 3.86 -0.12
N ALA A 15 -3.94 4.92 0.18
CA ALA A 15 -3.63 5.77 1.33
C ALA A 15 -3.72 4.98 2.64
N THR A 16 -4.71 4.10 2.76
CA THR A 16 -4.86 3.23 3.93
C THR A 16 -3.67 2.28 4.07
N CYS A 17 -3.20 1.73 2.97
CA CYS A 17 -2.03 0.85 2.97
C CYS A 17 -0.79 1.58 3.49
N ILE A 18 -0.56 2.80 3.02
CA ILE A 18 0.59 3.59 3.44
C ILE A 18 0.49 3.93 4.93
N GLU A 19 -0.66 4.41 5.35
CA GLU A 19 -0.88 4.79 6.76
C GLU A 19 -0.72 3.60 7.69
N THR A 20 -1.35 2.47 7.36
CA THR A 20 -1.31 1.27 8.19
C THR A 20 0.12 0.74 8.31
N THR A 21 0.85 0.71 7.20
CA THR A 21 2.23 0.25 7.18
C THR A 21 3.12 1.18 8.00
N ALA A 22 2.97 2.49 7.81
CA ALA A 22 3.76 3.47 8.56
C ALA A 22 3.52 3.32 10.06
N ARG A 23 2.26 3.17 10.46
CA ARG A 23 1.90 3.04 11.88
C ARG A 23 2.50 1.76 12.48
N GLN A 24 2.38 0.65 11.79
CA GLN A 24 2.85 -0.63 12.33
C GLN A 24 4.37 -0.70 12.44
N PHE A 25 5.08 -0.07 11.53
CA PHE A 25 6.54 -0.09 11.51
C PHE A 25 7.17 1.19 12.04
N LYS A 26 6.36 2.01 12.74
CA LYS A 26 6.82 3.23 13.42
C LYS A 26 7.57 4.18 12.49
N SER A 27 7.03 4.36 11.32
CA SER A 27 7.55 5.29 10.32
C SER A 27 6.53 6.38 10.04
N THR A 28 6.88 7.34 9.20
CA THR A 28 5.94 8.37 8.80
C THR A 28 5.27 7.99 7.48
N TYR A 29 4.09 8.55 7.24
CA TYR A 29 3.39 8.36 5.99
C TYR A 29 4.27 8.77 4.80
N GLN A 30 4.92 9.93 4.92
CA GLN A 30 5.74 10.46 3.85
C GLN A 30 6.93 9.55 3.53
N GLU A 31 7.54 8.99 4.56
CA GLU A 31 8.68 8.09 4.35
C GLU A 31 8.28 6.82 3.64
N ILE A 32 7.18 6.19 4.08
CA ILE A 32 6.69 4.99 3.42
C ILE A 32 6.26 5.30 1.99
N PHE A 33 5.57 6.42 1.78
CA PHE A 33 5.14 6.83 0.45
C PHE A 33 6.34 7.00 -0.50
N ARG A 34 7.40 7.68 -0.05
CA ARG A 34 8.59 7.87 -0.87
C ARG A 34 9.28 6.57 -1.23
N ARG A 35 9.35 5.65 -0.28
CA ARG A 35 9.95 4.35 -0.52
C ARG A 35 9.16 3.56 -1.55
N MET A 36 7.83 3.55 -1.42
CA MET A 36 6.96 2.88 -2.38
C MET A 36 7.06 3.49 -3.77
N GLU A 37 7.08 4.82 -3.83
CA GLU A 37 7.17 5.54 -5.08
C GLU A 37 8.48 5.23 -5.81
N ARG A 38 9.57 5.16 -5.06
CA ARG A 38 10.89 4.88 -5.63
C ARG A 38 10.94 3.56 -6.36
N VAL A 39 10.24 2.55 -5.87
CA VAL A 39 10.24 1.22 -6.49
C VAL A 39 9.01 0.96 -7.36
N GLY A 40 8.12 1.94 -7.50
CA GLY A 40 6.92 1.80 -8.31
C GLY A 40 5.89 0.83 -7.74
N MET A 41 5.90 0.62 -6.44
CA MET A 41 5.06 -0.37 -5.79
C MET A 41 3.58 -0.03 -5.79
N ILE A 42 3.24 1.26 -5.71
CA ILE A 42 1.84 1.66 -5.71
C ILE A 42 1.15 1.21 -7.00
N GLU A 43 1.75 1.51 -8.13
CA GLU A 43 1.16 1.22 -9.44
C GLU A 43 1.33 -0.23 -9.86
N ASN A 44 2.41 -0.88 -9.45
CA ASN A 44 2.73 -2.21 -9.94
C ASN A 44 2.44 -3.35 -8.96
N TYR A 45 2.10 -3.03 -7.71
CA TYR A 45 1.74 -4.04 -6.73
C TYR A 45 0.40 -3.75 -6.06
N ILE A 46 0.24 -2.57 -5.45
CA ILE A 46 -0.96 -2.29 -4.65
C ILE A 46 -2.21 -2.20 -5.52
N ILE A 47 -2.18 -1.36 -6.55
CA ILE A 47 -3.35 -1.16 -7.40
C ILE A 47 -3.77 -2.45 -8.13
N PRO A 48 -2.85 -3.19 -8.78
CA PRO A 48 -3.24 -4.42 -9.46
C PRO A 48 -3.75 -5.51 -8.52
N ASN A 49 -3.36 -5.48 -7.26
CA ASN A 49 -3.73 -6.49 -6.28
C ASN A 49 -4.75 -6.00 -5.27
N TYR A 50 -5.52 -4.97 -5.62
CA TYR A 50 -6.53 -4.41 -4.74
C TYR A 50 -7.47 -5.47 -4.17
N GLU A 51 -8.00 -6.36 -5.03
CA GLU A 51 -8.98 -7.35 -4.60
C GLU A 51 -8.46 -8.26 -3.49
N PRO A 52 -7.33 -8.95 -3.65
CA PRO A 52 -6.84 -9.79 -2.57
C PRO A 52 -6.34 -8.99 -1.36
N LEU A 53 -5.74 -7.83 -1.58
CA LEU A 53 -5.17 -7.07 -0.47
C LEU A 53 -6.25 -6.45 0.43
N HIS A 54 -7.35 -5.95 -0.14
CA HIS A 54 -8.35 -5.26 0.66
C HIS A 54 -9.14 -6.20 1.57
N SER A 55 -9.01 -7.51 1.37
CA SER A 55 -9.68 -8.52 2.20
C SER A 55 -8.88 -8.89 3.44
N GLU A 56 -7.63 -8.46 3.53
CA GLU A 56 -6.76 -8.80 4.65
C GLU A 56 -7.01 -7.91 5.86
N SER A 57 -6.67 -8.41 7.04
CA SER A 57 -6.66 -7.57 8.23
C SER A 57 -5.56 -6.53 8.10
N ARG A 58 -5.64 -5.46 8.89
CA ARG A 58 -4.66 -4.38 8.80
C ARG A 58 -3.26 -4.86 9.16
N GLU A 59 -3.16 -5.75 10.14
CA GLU A 59 -1.87 -6.29 10.56
C GLU A 59 -1.22 -7.12 9.45
N VAL A 60 -2.00 -8.00 8.83
CA VAL A 60 -1.51 -8.83 7.74
C VAL A 60 -1.18 -7.96 6.52
N LEU A 61 -2.03 -6.99 6.24
CA LEU A 61 -1.82 -6.07 5.12
C LEU A 61 -0.49 -5.32 5.27
N ALA A 62 -0.23 -4.76 6.44
CA ALA A 62 1.00 -4.02 6.69
C ALA A 62 2.24 -4.92 6.55
N GLU A 63 2.15 -6.16 7.02
CA GLU A 63 3.24 -7.11 6.90
C GLU A 63 3.52 -7.49 5.44
N ARG A 64 2.47 -7.76 4.67
CA ARG A 64 2.62 -8.08 3.25
C ARG A 64 3.22 -6.92 2.48
N ILE A 65 2.76 -5.71 2.77
CA ILE A 65 3.24 -4.52 2.08
C ILE A 65 4.71 -4.26 2.43
N MET A 66 5.07 -4.36 3.70
CA MET A 66 6.46 -4.14 4.10
C MET A 66 7.38 -5.21 3.51
N GLU A 67 6.95 -6.46 3.49
CA GLU A 67 7.73 -7.53 2.90
C GLU A 67 7.98 -7.28 1.42
N CYS A 68 6.93 -6.91 0.69
CA CYS A 68 7.04 -6.59 -0.73
C CYS A 68 7.97 -5.39 -0.94
N LEU A 69 7.80 -4.35 -0.14
CA LEU A 69 8.61 -3.14 -0.25
C LEU A 69 10.09 -3.45 -0.05
N GLN A 70 10.42 -4.20 1.00
CA GLN A 70 11.80 -4.55 1.29
C GLN A 70 12.41 -5.40 0.18
N ASN A 71 11.63 -6.33 -0.36
CA ASN A 71 12.09 -7.17 -1.45
C ASN A 71 12.35 -6.35 -2.71
N TRP A 72 11.46 -5.44 -3.04
CA TRP A 72 11.62 -4.59 -4.23
C TRP A 72 12.78 -3.59 -4.07
N GLU A 73 13.03 -3.14 -2.84
CA GLU A 73 14.15 -2.24 -2.59
C GLU A 73 15.50 -2.91 -2.77
N LYS A 74 15.56 -4.24 -2.72
CA LYS A 74 16.78 -5.00 -2.92
C LYS A 74 17.09 -5.28 -4.39
N LEU A 75 16.12 -5.05 -5.28
CA LEU A 75 16.31 -5.30 -6.70
C LEU A 75 17.26 -4.24 -7.28
N PRO A 76 18.16 -4.63 -8.21
CA PRO A 76 19.08 -3.68 -8.84
C PRO A 76 18.36 -2.65 -9.69
#